data_f78a7b3598f0cf33a702d34bac388bb1
#
_entry.id   f78a7b3598f0cf33a702d34bac388bb1
#
_cell.length_a   1.000
_cell.length_b   1.000
_cell.length_c   1.000
_cell.angle_alpha   90.00
_cell.angle_beta   90.00
_cell.angle_gamma   90.00
#
_symmetry.space_group_name_H-M   'P 1'
#
loop_
_entity.id
_entity.type
_entity.pdbx_description
1 polymer ?
#
loop_
_entity_poly.entity_id
_entity_poly.type
_entity_poly.pdbx_seq_one_letter_code
_entity_poly.pdbx_strand_id
1 'polypeptide(L)'
;MAPAVRRKKRKDEIKVTIAPFRNLTDYKACEDIQREVWHSQDIDVVPVPLLLAVNRTGGILMGAFNNLGDLIGFAFSILGSLEGQLLHYSHMLAVRVAYRNFDVGYKLKLVQRKEVLKRKIGLITSTFDPMQPLNAYFTLGKLGAWTNTYEEDFYGETTSLADRGLPTDRMLAHWDLERAGVIERLETGPGRRDIRKELKQKTVINHLVEAAPGMMNSSPVKLNCTADRFLFEVPYNLPEIKNRDLGMALEWQGKMRQVFRHYFKRGYAATDFWVAEQDGHLRAFYLLEKM
;
A
#
# COMPACT_ATOMS: atom_id res chain seq x y z
N MET A 1 26.69 18.04 3.20
CA MET A 1 26.39 17.79 4.63
C MET A 1 24.94 18.23 4.87
N ALA A 2 24.14 17.41 5.02
CA ALA A 2 23.46 16.37 5.68
C ALA A 2 22.08 16.79 6.19
N PRO A 3 20.97 16.41 5.51
CA PRO A 3 19.60 16.51 6.07
C PRO A 3 19.26 15.36 7.05
N ALA A 4 20.10 14.35 7.19
CA ALA A 4 19.78 13.14 7.97
C ALA A 4 19.79 13.32 9.50
N VAL A 5 20.58 14.25 10.03
CA VAL A 5 20.69 14.47 11.48
C VAL A 5 19.48 15.23 12.05
N ARG A 6 18.84 16.10 11.27
CA ARG A 6 17.63 16.82 11.69
C ARG A 6 16.36 15.95 11.75
N ARG A 7 16.32 14.86 10.99
CA ARG A 7 15.16 13.93 10.98
C ARG A 7 15.08 13.02 12.20
N LYS A 8 16.19 12.60 12.80
CA LYS A 8 16.19 11.71 13.97
C LYS A 8 15.60 12.39 15.23
N LYS A 9 15.95 13.65 15.51
CA LYS A 9 15.41 14.41 16.67
C LYS A 9 13.91 14.65 16.61
N ARG A 10 13.31 14.84 15.42
CA ARG A 10 11.86 15.05 15.27
C ARG A 10 11.02 13.77 15.46
N LYS A 11 11.60 12.59 15.28
CA LYS A 11 10.89 11.32 15.42
C LYS A 11 10.56 10.98 16.88
N ASP A 12 11.38 11.47 17.80
CA ASP A 12 11.23 11.20 19.24
C ASP A 12 10.27 12.18 19.96
N GLU A 13 9.86 13.28 19.29
CA GLU A 13 9.03 14.33 19.90
C GLU A 13 7.52 14.20 19.62
N ILE A 14 7.09 13.38 18.64
CA ILE A 14 5.66 13.24 18.29
C ILE A 14 5.08 12.04 19.01
N LYS A 15 4.41 12.28 20.13
CA LYS A 15 3.60 11.27 20.80
C LYS A 15 2.29 11.09 20.03
N VAL A 16 2.08 9.88 19.53
CA VAL A 16 0.86 9.50 18.79
C VAL A 16 0.09 8.45 19.59
N THR A 17 -1.18 8.74 19.87
CA THR A 17 -2.10 7.81 20.51
C THR A 17 -3.08 7.27 19.45
N ILE A 18 -3.27 5.95 19.38
CA ILE A 18 -4.27 5.32 18.52
C ILE A 18 -5.47 4.94 19.38
N ALA A 19 -6.65 5.44 19.03
CA ALA A 19 -7.89 5.21 19.77
C ALA A 19 -9.11 5.24 18.83
N PRO A 20 -10.26 4.68 19.22
CA PRO A 20 -11.52 4.89 18.52
C PRO A 20 -11.86 6.40 18.46
N PHE A 21 -12.68 6.79 17.49
CA PHE A 21 -13.23 8.15 17.44
C PHE A 21 -14.11 8.41 18.67
N ARG A 22 -13.96 9.59 19.28
CA ARG A 22 -14.57 9.93 20.58
C ARG A 22 -15.88 10.69 20.45
N ASN A 23 -15.98 11.52 19.40
CA ASN A 23 -17.08 12.46 19.23
C ASN A 23 -17.24 12.88 17.77
N LEU A 24 -18.29 13.64 17.47
CA LEU A 24 -18.61 14.10 16.12
C LEU A 24 -17.49 14.95 15.48
N THR A 25 -16.69 15.65 16.28
CA THR A 25 -15.57 16.45 15.79
C THR A 25 -14.51 15.56 15.13
N ASP A 26 -14.22 14.37 15.71
CA ASP A 26 -13.28 13.43 15.14
C ASP A 26 -13.78 12.91 13.77
N TYR A 27 -15.10 12.67 13.62
CA TYR A 27 -15.70 12.27 12.33
C TYR A 27 -15.60 13.37 11.28
N LYS A 28 -15.85 14.63 11.65
CA LYS A 28 -15.68 15.77 10.74
C LYS A 28 -14.21 15.95 10.34
N ALA A 29 -13.28 15.84 11.29
CA ALA A 29 -11.85 15.88 11.00
C ALA A 29 -11.41 14.74 10.06
N CYS A 30 -12.09 13.59 10.08
CA CYS A 30 -11.85 12.49 9.14
C CYS A 30 -12.21 12.90 7.70
N GLU A 31 -13.32 13.63 7.47
CA GLU A 31 -13.63 14.17 6.13
C GLU A 31 -12.57 15.16 5.66
N ASP A 32 -12.07 16.02 6.55
CA ASP A 32 -11.01 16.99 6.21
C ASP A 32 -9.70 16.28 5.83
N ILE A 33 -9.36 15.18 6.54
CA ILE A 33 -8.19 14.37 6.19
C ILE A 33 -8.36 13.71 4.82
N GLN A 34 -9.56 13.26 4.47
CA GLN A 34 -9.84 12.69 3.14
C GLN A 34 -9.57 13.73 2.05
N ARG A 35 -10.09 14.95 2.21
CA ARG A 35 -9.85 16.06 1.27
C ARG A 35 -8.37 16.42 1.17
N GLU A 36 -7.66 16.51 2.31
CA GLU A 36 -6.23 16.83 2.35
C GLU A 36 -5.36 15.77 1.66
N VAL A 37 -5.64 14.48 1.91
CA VAL A 37 -4.74 13.39 1.50
C VAL A 37 -4.94 12.97 0.06
N TRP A 38 -6.19 12.93 -0.41
CA TRP A 38 -6.53 12.48 -1.77
C TRP A 38 -6.88 13.63 -2.70
N HIS A 39 -7.03 14.85 -2.17
CA HIS A 39 -7.49 16.02 -2.94
C HIS A 39 -8.82 15.76 -3.65
N SER A 40 -9.67 14.92 -3.04
CA SER A 40 -10.96 14.53 -3.57
C SER A 40 -11.99 15.65 -3.45
N GLN A 41 -12.90 15.72 -4.42
CA GLN A 41 -14.11 16.54 -4.28
C GLN A 41 -15.09 15.89 -3.31
N ASP A 42 -16.07 16.65 -2.82
CA ASP A 42 -17.02 16.18 -1.80
C ASP A 42 -17.78 14.92 -2.20
N ILE A 43 -17.98 14.67 -3.49
CA ILE A 43 -18.66 13.47 -3.99
C ILE A 43 -17.91 12.16 -3.68
N ASP A 44 -16.58 12.22 -3.56
CA ASP A 44 -15.74 11.05 -3.27
C ASP A 44 -15.36 10.96 -1.78
N VAL A 45 -15.81 11.92 -0.96
CA VAL A 45 -15.58 11.90 0.49
C VAL A 45 -16.59 10.98 1.16
N VAL A 46 -16.12 10.01 1.93
CA VAL A 46 -17.02 9.19 2.77
C VAL A 46 -17.60 10.06 3.88
N PRO A 47 -18.91 10.33 3.87
CA PRO A 47 -19.52 11.31 4.76
C PRO A 47 -19.69 10.77 6.18
N VAL A 48 -19.77 11.68 7.16
CA VAL A 48 -19.99 11.36 8.58
C VAL A 48 -21.12 10.36 8.81
N PRO A 49 -22.32 10.49 8.20
CA PRO A 49 -23.40 9.52 8.44
C PRO A 49 -23.01 8.08 8.07
N LEU A 50 -22.27 7.88 6.98
CA LEU A 50 -21.79 6.54 6.57
C LEU A 50 -20.72 6.02 7.52
N LEU A 51 -19.75 6.86 7.90
CA LEU A 51 -18.72 6.50 8.89
C LEU A 51 -19.35 6.05 10.22
N LEU A 52 -20.37 6.76 10.70
CA LEU A 52 -21.12 6.41 11.92
C LEU A 52 -21.87 5.09 11.77
N ALA A 53 -22.59 4.91 10.65
CA ALA A 53 -23.35 3.69 10.39
C ALA A 53 -22.44 2.46 10.38
N VAL A 54 -21.34 2.51 9.62
CA VAL A 54 -20.39 1.41 9.51
C VAL A 54 -19.73 1.11 10.86
N ASN A 55 -19.33 2.14 11.61
CA ASN A 55 -18.73 1.95 12.95
C ASN A 55 -19.68 1.27 13.93
N ARG A 56 -21.01 1.54 13.83
CA ARG A 56 -22.03 0.91 14.67
C ARG A 56 -22.42 -0.51 14.24
N THR A 57 -22.20 -0.85 12.99
CA THR A 57 -22.61 -2.14 12.40
C THR A 57 -21.46 -3.13 12.25
N GLY A 58 -20.42 -2.99 13.07
CA GLY A 58 -19.30 -3.93 13.07
C GLY A 58 -18.06 -3.47 12.29
N GLY A 59 -18.08 -2.32 11.62
CA GLY A 59 -16.87 -1.73 11.05
C GLY A 59 -15.87 -1.28 12.13
N ILE A 60 -14.68 -0.93 11.71
CA ILE A 60 -13.63 -0.42 12.60
C ILE A 60 -13.20 0.96 12.10
N LEU A 61 -13.28 1.95 12.98
CA LEU A 61 -12.81 3.31 12.74
C LEU A 61 -11.87 3.71 13.87
N MET A 62 -10.57 3.79 13.55
CA MET A 62 -9.52 4.12 14.51
C MET A 62 -8.83 5.41 14.10
N GLY A 63 -8.66 6.33 15.05
CA GLY A 63 -7.94 7.58 14.88
C GLY A 63 -6.53 7.53 15.45
N ALA A 64 -5.62 8.22 14.78
CA ALA A 64 -4.33 8.59 15.33
C ALA A 64 -4.43 10.04 15.83
N PHE A 65 -4.11 10.27 17.10
CA PHE A 65 -4.20 11.58 17.74
C PHE A 65 -2.82 12.05 18.16
N ASN A 66 -2.53 13.34 17.95
CA ASN A 66 -1.32 13.98 18.43
C ASN A 66 -1.40 14.28 19.94
N ASN A 67 -0.37 14.90 20.49
CA ASN A 67 -0.30 15.28 21.92
C ASN A 67 -1.29 16.40 22.31
N LEU A 68 -1.88 17.10 21.34
CA LEU A 68 -2.93 18.10 21.55
C LEU A 68 -4.34 17.50 21.47
N GLY A 69 -4.43 16.22 21.07
CA GLY A 69 -5.70 15.54 20.87
C GLY A 69 -6.32 15.71 19.49
N ASP A 70 -5.60 16.32 18.54
CA ASP A 70 -6.08 16.48 17.16
C ASP A 70 -5.97 15.18 16.39
N LEU A 71 -6.93 14.89 15.53
CA LEU A 71 -6.90 13.77 14.60
C LEU A 71 -5.90 14.05 13.47
N ILE A 72 -4.85 13.22 13.39
CA ILE A 72 -3.75 13.35 12.41
C ILE A 72 -3.73 12.22 11.37
N GLY A 73 -4.58 11.21 11.53
CA GLY A 73 -4.74 10.11 10.61
C GLY A 73 -5.81 9.15 11.09
N PHE A 74 -6.26 8.27 10.20
CA PHE A 74 -7.28 7.28 10.55
C PHE A 74 -7.12 6.00 9.71
N ALA A 75 -7.69 4.90 10.23
CA ALA A 75 -7.94 3.67 9.51
C ALA A 75 -9.42 3.34 9.60
N PHE A 76 -10.04 3.04 8.45
CA PHE A 76 -11.44 2.72 8.31
C PHE A 76 -11.60 1.38 7.61
N SER A 77 -12.37 0.45 8.21
CA SER A 77 -12.70 -0.82 7.59
C SER A 77 -14.16 -1.21 7.78
N ILE A 78 -14.67 -1.92 6.79
CA ILE A 78 -16.05 -2.41 6.69
C ILE A 78 -16.01 -3.91 7.00
N LEU A 79 -16.92 -4.38 7.84
CA LEU A 79 -17.14 -5.81 8.03
C LEU A 79 -17.82 -6.37 6.78
N GLY A 80 -17.27 -7.42 6.23
CA GLY A 80 -17.77 -8.07 5.02
C GLY A 80 -17.68 -9.60 5.10
N SER A 81 -18.13 -10.24 4.05
CA SER A 81 -17.99 -11.68 3.85
C SER A 81 -17.61 -11.95 2.41
N LEU A 82 -16.66 -12.86 2.20
CA LEU A 82 -16.27 -13.37 0.89
C LEU A 82 -16.32 -14.90 0.96
N GLU A 83 -17.09 -15.52 0.07
CA GLU A 83 -17.27 -16.98 0.02
C GLU A 83 -17.67 -17.59 1.38
N GLY A 84 -18.48 -16.88 2.15
CA GLY A 84 -18.93 -17.29 3.48
C GLY A 84 -17.94 -17.04 4.61
N GLN A 85 -16.71 -16.60 4.33
CA GLN A 85 -15.73 -16.24 5.33
C GLN A 85 -15.86 -14.77 5.71
N LEU A 86 -15.95 -14.48 7.02
CA LEU A 86 -15.93 -13.11 7.52
C LEU A 86 -14.54 -12.49 7.35
N LEU A 87 -14.52 -11.23 6.95
CA LEU A 87 -13.32 -10.42 6.81
C LEU A 87 -13.58 -8.94 7.14
N HIS A 88 -12.54 -8.18 7.33
CA HIS A 88 -12.60 -6.73 7.27
C HIS A 88 -12.01 -6.21 5.96
N TYR A 89 -12.79 -5.47 5.17
CA TYR A 89 -12.29 -4.71 4.04
C TYR A 89 -11.74 -3.38 4.55
N SER A 90 -10.41 -3.24 4.59
CA SER A 90 -9.75 -1.99 4.99
C SER A 90 -9.84 -0.97 3.87
N HIS A 91 -10.91 -0.19 3.91
CA HIS A 91 -11.29 0.73 2.84
C HIS A 91 -10.37 1.94 2.77
N MET A 92 -10.04 2.54 3.91
CA MET A 92 -9.21 3.75 3.95
C MET A 92 -8.12 3.68 5.03
N LEU A 93 -6.96 4.20 4.68
CA LEU A 93 -5.86 4.50 5.61
C LEU A 93 -5.25 5.84 5.19
N ALA A 94 -5.38 6.84 6.02
CA ALA A 94 -4.86 8.18 5.72
C ALA A 94 -4.07 8.76 6.89
N VAL A 95 -3.03 9.52 6.57
CA VAL A 95 -2.22 10.28 7.52
C VAL A 95 -1.95 11.65 6.92
N ARG A 96 -2.24 12.71 7.67
CA ARG A 96 -1.94 14.09 7.26
C ARG A 96 -0.48 14.22 6.81
N VAL A 97 -0.24 15.00 5.77
CA VAL A 97 1.08 15.14 5.14
C VAL A 97 2.18 15.49 6.16
N ALA A 98 1.88 16.40 7.09
CA ALA A 98 2.83 16.81 8.14
C ALA A 98 3.26 15.67 9.09
N TYR A 99 2.48 14.60 9.19
CA TYR A 99 2.72 13.47 10.09
C TYR A 99 3.12 12.18 9.36
N ARG A 100 3.39 12.25 8.06
CA ARG A 100 3.95 11.12 7.29
C ARG A 100 5.39 10.82 7.73
N ASN A 101 5.84 9.60 7.55
CA ASN A 101 7.17 9.09 7.93
C ASN A 101 7.44 8.98 9.46
N PHE A 102 6.39 9.08 10.30
CA PHE A 102 6.44 8.81 11.73
C PHE A 102 5.80 7.48 12.13
N ASP A 103 5.68 6.57 11.17
CA ASP A 103 5.06 5.24 11.32
C ASP A 103 3.59 5.26 11.78
N VAL A 104 2.89 6.41 11.63
CA VAL A 104 1.49 6.57 12.06
C VAL A 104 0.58 5.58 11.35
N GLY A 105 0.68 5.45 10.02
CA GLY A 105 -0.10 4.48 9.25
C GLY A 105 0.16 3.03 9.68
N TYR A 106 1.41 2.69 10.00
CA TYR A 106 1.75 1.36 10.48
C TYR A 106 1.13 1.08 11.86
N LYS A 107 1.22 2.02 12.80
CA LYS A 107 0.58 1.92 14.12
C LYS A 107 -0.93 1.75 14.01
N LEU A 108 -1.60 2.50 13.10
CA LEU A 108 -3.02 2.35 12.81
C LEU A 108 -3.35 0.93 12.32
N LYS A 109 -2.56 0.36 11.41
CA LYS A 109 -2.76 -1.00 10.91
C LYS A 109 -2.56 -2.07 11.99
N LEU A 110 -1.56 -1.90 12.88
CA LEU A 110 -1.36 -2.82 13.99
C LEU A 110 -2.55 -2.83 14.96
N VAL A 111 -3.11 -1.65 15.27
CA VAL A 111 -4.30 -1.56 16.11
C VAL A 111 -5.53 -2.11 15.38
N GLN A 112 -5.71 -1.82 14.08
CA GLN A 112 -6.78 -2.41 13.28
C GLN A 112 -6.70 -3.95 13.30
N ARG A 113 -5.50 -4.54 13.07
CA ARG A 113 -5.28 -5.98 13.20
C ARG A 113 -5.74 -6.52 14.56
N LYS A 114 -5.31 -5.88 15.65
CA LYS A 114 -5.68 -6.28 17.02
C LYS A 114 -7.20 -6.27 17.21
N GLU A 115 -7.89 -5.26 16.73
CA GLU A 115 -9.34 -5.15 16.87
C GLU A 115 -10.10 -6.19 16.02
N VAL A 116 -9.58 -6.52 14.83
CA VAL A 116 -10.14 -7.57 13.97
C VAL A 116 -9.96 -8.96 14.61
N LEU A 117 -8.77 -9.26 15.12
CA LEU A 117 -8.48 -10.54 15.81
C LEU A 117 -9.32 -10.74 17.08
N LYS A 118 -9.62 -9.67 17.85
CA LYS A 118 -10.55 -9.76 19.00
C LYS A 118 -11.95 -10.24 18.61
N ARG A 119 -12.33 -10.02 17.34
CA ARG A 119 -13.62 -10.46 16.79
C ARG A 119 -13.55 -11.85 16.18
N LYS A 120 -12.43 -12.56 16.37
CA LYS A 120 -12.15 -13.90 15.81
C LYS A 120 -12.20 -13.90 14.25
N ILE A 121 -11.79 -12.80 13.64
CA ILE A 121 -11.65 -12.66 12.20
C ILE A 121 -10.17 -12.67 11.87
N GLY A 122 -9.72 -13.59 11.01
CA GLY A 122 -8.31 -13.78 10.66
C GLY A 122 -7.88 -13.04 9.39
N LEU A 123 -8.80 -12.40 8.67
CA LEU A 123 -8.50 -11.81 7.35
C LEU A 123 -8.87 -10.33 7.29
N ILE A 124 -7.91 -9.53 6.83
CA ILE A 124 -8.16 -8.17 6.34
C ILE A 124 -7.83 -8.15 4.84
N THR A 125 -8.75 -7.63 4.02
CA THR A 125 -8.49 -7.32 2.62
C THR A 125 -8.41 -5.82 2.41
N SER A 126 -7.70 -5.39 1.37
CA SER A 126 -7.64 -3.99 0.94
C SER A 126 -7.19 -3.90 -0.51
N THR A 127 -7.55 -2.83 -1.19
CA THR A 127 -6.96 -2.55 -2.50
C THR A 127 -5.79 -1.59 -2.36
N PHE A 128 -4.83 -1.69 -3.27
CA PHE A 128 -3.76 -0.70 -3.43
C PHE A 128 -3.42 -0.50 -4.90
N ASP A 129 -2.92 0.69 -5.20
CA ASP A 129 -2.46 1.05 -6.54
C ASP A 129 -1.08 0.42 -6.81
N PRO A 130 -0.94 -0.50 -7.78
CA PRO A 130 0.35 -1.11 -8.12
C PRO A 130 1.36 -0.12 -8.70
N MET A 131 0.91 1.02 -9.22
CA MET A 131 1.75 2.11 -9.70
C MET A 131 2.35 2.97 -8.58
N GLN A 132 2.02 2.67 -7.30
CA GLN A 132 2.51 3.37 -6.12
C GLN A 132 3.49 2.49 -5.33
N PRO A 133 4.82 2.54 -5.57
CA PRO A 133 5.79 1.67 -4.91
C PRO A 133 5.77 1.76 -3.37
N LEU A 134 5.44 2.93 -2.81
CA LEU A 134 5.27 3.09 -1.36
C LEU A 134 4.08 2.30 -0.81
N ASN A 135 2.97 2.21 -1.56
CA ASN A 135 1.81 1.42 -1.16
C ASN A 135 2.11 -0.08 -1.28
N ALA A 136 2.76 -0.50 -2.37
CA ALA A 136 3.20 -1.88 -2.54
C ALA A 136 4.18 -2.31 -1.42
N TYR A 137 5.20 -1.48 -1.13
CA TYR A 137 6.13 -1.73 -0.03
C TYR A 137 5.42 -1.78 1.33
N PHE A 138 4.48 -0.87 1.59
CA PHE A 138 3.74 -0.86 2.84
C PHE A 138 2.89 -2.12 2.98
N THR A 139 2.15 -2.50 1.94
CA THR A 139 1.18 -3.60 1.97
C THR A 139 1.88 -4.97 1.93
N LEU A 140 2.72 -5.21 0.94
CA LEU A 140 3.38 -6.50 0.76
C LEU A 140 4.66 -6.59 1.60
N GLY A 141 5.53 -5.59 1.51
CA GLY A 141 6.84 -5.58 2.16
C GLY A 141 6.77 -5.40 3.66
N LYS A 142 5.95 -4.47 4.17
CA LYS A 142 5.94 -4.10 5.60
C LYS A 142 4.89 -4.88 6.40
N LEU A 143 3.69 -5.08 5.86
CA LEU A 143 2.61 -5.81 6.53
C LEU A 143 2.66 -7.32 6.26
N GLY A 144 3.31 -7.78 5.19
CA GLY A 144 3.38 -9.17 4.79
C GLY A 144 2.08 -9.70 4.18
N ALA A 145 1.24 -8.81 3.63
CA ALA A 145 0.11 -9.21 2.81
C ALA A 145 0.57 -9.79 1.47
N TRP A 146 -0.32 -10.46 0.76
CA TRP A 146 -0.09 -11.02 -0.56
C TRP A 146 -1.26 -10.73 -1.49
N THR A 147 -1.08 -10.89 -2.79
CA THR A 147 -2.15 -10.71 -3.78
C THR A 147 -1.95 -11.60 -5.00
N ASN A 148 -3.05 -12.13 -5.53
CA ASN A 148 -3.13 -12.83 -6.81
C ASN A 148 -4.25 -12.26 -7.70
N THR A 149 -4.76 -11.07 -7.37
CA THR A 149 -5.88 -10.44 -8.05
C THR A 149 -5.49 -9.04 -8.50
N TYR A 150 -5.63 -8.79 -9.80
CA TYR A 150 -5.39 -7.52 -10.46
C TYR A 150 -6.66 -7.08 -11.17
N GLU A 151 -7.22 -5.95 -10.73
CA GLU A 151 -8.45 -5.36 -11.25
C GLU A 151 -8.10 -4.12 -12.08
N GLU A 152 -8.52 -4.12 -13.34
CA GLU A 152 -8.35 -2.98 -14.23
C GLU A 152 -9.46 -1.97 -13.99
N ASP A 153 -9.10 -0.69 -13.91
CA ASP A 153 -10.03 0.44 -13.77
C ASP A 153 -11.09 0.25 -12.67
N PHE A 154 -10.66 -0.20 -11.51
CA PHE A 154 -11.50 -0.70 -10.42
C PHE A 154 -12.53 0.33 -9.91
N TYR A 155 -12.17 1.60 -9.87
CA TYR A 155 -13.06 2.67 -9.41
C TYR A 155 -13.68 3.48 -10.56
N GLY A 156 -13.23 3.26 -11.80
CA GLY A 156 -13.60 4.12 -12.93
C GLY A 156 -13.08 5.55 -12.74
N GLU A 157 -13.88 6.53 -13.17
CA GLU A 157 -13.54 7.95 -13.00
C GLU A 157 -13.62 8.37 -11.52
N THR A 158 -12.56 8.96 -11.00
CA THR A 158 -12.49 9.54 -9.65
C THR A 158 -12.04 10.99 -9.70
N THR A 159 -12.35 11.76 -8.66
CA THR A 159 -11.88 13.14 -8.54
C THR A 159 -10.50 13.23 -7.90
N SER A 160 -9.95 12.11 -7.42
CA SER A 160 -8.65 12.04 -6.76
C SER A 160 -7.52 12.44 -7.70
N LEU A 161 -6.69 13.40 -7.30
CA LEU A 161 -5.50 13.79 -8.07
C LEU A 161 -4.49 12.64 -8.20
N ALA A 162 -4.47 11.70 -7.25
CA ALA A 162 -3.58 10.55 -7.31
C ALA A 162 -3.89 9.62 -8.48
N ASP A 163 -5.17 9.51 -8.87
CA ASP A 163 -5.63 8.65 -9.96
C ASP A 163 -5.70 9.37 -11.32
N ARG A 164 -5.64 10.71 -11.31
CA ARG A 164 -5.84 11.52 -12.52
C ARG A 164 -4.95 11.10 -13.70
N GLY A 165 -5.59 10.88 -14.85
CA GLY A 165 -4.95 10.61 -16.13
C GLY A 165 -4.58 9.15 -16.39
N LEU A 166 -4.75 8.25 -15.42
CA LEU A 166 -4.61 6.80 -15.60
C LEU A 166 -5.89 6.09 -15.18
N PRO A 167 -6.22 4.95 -15.80
CA PRO A 167 -7.21 4.02 -15.25
C PRO A 167 -6.87 3.64 -13.80
N THR A 168 -7.90 3.44 -12.99
CA THR A 168 -7.76 3.19 -11.55
C THR A 168 -7.48 1.72 -11.24
N ASP A 169 -6.41 1.17 -11.80
CA ASP A 169 -6.02 -0.22 -11.55
C ASP A 169 -5.72 -0.46 -10.08
N ARG A 170 -6.16 -1.60 -9.57
CA ARG A 170 -5.93 -1.99 -8.17
C ARG A 170 -5.51 -3.46 -8.06
N MET A 171 -4.72 -3.74 -7.04
CA MET A 171 -4.47 -5.10 -6.56
C MET A 171 -5.26 -5.32 -5.28
N LEU A 172 -5.97 -6.46 -5.19
CA LEU A 172 -6.66 -6.87 -3.96
C LEU A 172 -5.69 -7.64 -3.07
N ALA A 173 -5.26 -7.01 -1.99
CA ALA A 173 -4.36 -7.62 -1.01
C ALA A 173 -5.13 -8.42 0.05
N HIS A 174 -4.58 -9.58 0.40
CA HIS A 174 -5.01 -10.44 1.49
C HIS A 174 -3.98 -10.37 2.62
N TRP A 175 -4.40 -9.92 3.78
CA TRP A 175 -3.58 -9.87 4.97
C TRP A 175 -4.07 -10.91 5.97
N ASP A 176 -3.48 -12.10 5.90
CA ASP A 176 -3.78 -13.23 6.80
C ASP A 176 -3.14 -12.97 8.15
N LEU A 177 -3.93 -12.51 9.11
CA LEU A 177 -3.46 -11.91 10.35
C LEU A 177 -2.72 -12.87 11.27
N GLU A 178 -2.98 -14.18 11.16
CA GLU A 178 -2.41 -15.25 12.00
C GLU A 178 -1.39 -16.11 11.26
N ARG A 179 -1.10 -15.80 9.97
CA ARG A 179 -0.07 -16.51 9.20
C ARG A 179 1.30 -16.30 9.84
N ALA A 180 2.06 -17.37 10.05
CA ALA A 180 3.37 -17.32 10.71
C ALA A 180 4.32 -16.28 10.10
N GLY A 181 4.42 -16.22 8.76
CA GLY A 181 5.24 -15.22 8.07
C GLY A 181 4.78 -13.77 8.27
N VAL A 182 3.48 -13.53 8.51
CA VAL A 182 2.95 -12.20 8.87
C VAL A 182 3.35 -11.85 10.31
N ILE A 183 3.19 -12.78 11.24
CA ILE A 183 3.56 -12.58 12.65
C ILE A 183 5.06 -12.27 12.75
N GLU A 184 5.91 -13.10 12.15
CA GLU A 184 7.36 -12.87 12.11
C GLU A 184 7.71 -11.50 11.51
N ARG A 185 7.07 -11.12 10.38
CA ARG A 185 7.28 -9.83 9.72
C ARG A 185 6.92 -8.65 10.62
N LEU A 186 5.84 -8.74 11.37
CA LEU A 186 5.40 -7.68 12.28
C LEU A 186 6.27 -7.55 13.52
N GLU A 187 6.88 -8.64 13.99
CA GLU A 187 7.79 -8.66 15.14
C GLU A 187 9.20 -8.20 14.78
N THR A 188 9.74 -8.68 13.67
CA THR A 188 11.12 -8.41 13.26
C THR A 188 11.27 -7.21 12.35
N GLY A 189 10.15 -6.71 11.79
CA GLY A 189 10.10 -5.71 10.73
C GLY A 189 10.40 -6.31 9.35
N PRO A 190 10.29 -5.50 8.29
CA PRO A 190 10.72 -5.91 6.96
C PRO A 190 12.22 -6.19 7.02
N GLY A 191 12.59 -7.45 6.91
CA GLY A 191 13.98 -7.89 7.04
C GLY A 191 14.90 -7.08 6.10
N ARG A 192 16.08 -6.69 6.59
CA ARG A 192 17.12 -6.13 5.72
C ARG A 192 17.59 -7.23 4.79
N ARG A 193 17.13 -7.17 3.53
CA ARG A 193 17.55 -8.12 2.50
C ARG A 193 18.76 -7.54 1.75
N ASP A 194 19.77 -8.37 1.56
CA ASP A 194 20.85 -8.05 0.64
C ASP A 194 20.35 -8.28 -0.79
N ILE A 195 19.84 -7.20 -1.42
CA ILE A 195 19.28 -7.28 -2.78
C ILE A 195 20.33 -7.81 -3.79
N ARG A 196 21.63 -7.54 -3.58
CA ARG A 196 22.69 -8.04 -4.47
C ARG A 196 22.78 -9.56 -4.41
N LYS A 197 22.63 -10.14 -3.22
CA LYS A 197 22.58 -11.60 -3.04
C LYS A 197 21.30 -12.18 -3.65
N GLU A 198 20.17 -11.55 -3.40
CA GLU A 198 18.88 -11.97 -3.95
C GLU A 198 18.84 -11.92 -5.48
N LEU A 199 19.36 -10.85 -6.09
CA LEU A 199 19.45 -10.73 -7.56
C LEU A 199 20.38 -11.76 -8.21
N LYS A 200 21.39 -12.28 -7.48
CA LYS A 200 22.23 -13.38 -7.98
C LYS A 200 21.53 -14.74 -7.94
N GLN A 201 20.56 -14.90 -7.04
CA GLN A 201 19.89 -16.18 -6.78
C GLN A 201 18.52 -16.29 -7.46
N LYS A 202 17.91 -15.18 -7.84
CA LYS A 202 16.55 -15.15 -8.39
C LYS A 202 16.53 -14.67 -9.83
N THR A 203 15.65 -15.25 -10.61
CA THR A 203 15.36 -14.78 -11.97
C THR A 203 14.69 -13.41 -11.90
N VAL A 204 15.16 -12.46 -12.69
CA VAL A 204 14.50 -11.17 -12.92
C VAL A 204 13.90 -11.20 -14.32
N ILE A 205 12.60 -10.93 -14.44
CA ILE A 205 11.88 -11.07 -15.71
C ILE A 205 12.01 -9.87 -16.65
N ASN A 206 12.55 -8.75 -16.14
CA ASN A 206 12.85 -7.54 -16.91
C ASN A 206 13.96 -6.74 -16.22
N HIS A 207 14.48 -5.72 -16.91
CA HIS A 207 15.42 -4.75 -16.34
C HIS A 207 14.98 -3.34 -16.70
N LEU A 208 15.26 -2.38 -15.81
CA LEU A 208 15.04 -0.97 -16.10
C LEU A 208 16.08 -0.47 -17.11
N VAL A 209 15.60 0.35 -18.05
CA VAL A 209 16.41 1.02 -19.08
C VAL A 209 16.09 2.50 -19.02
N GLU A 210 17.11 3.34 -18.91
CA GLU A 210 16.89 4.79 -18.90
C GLU A 210 16.52 5.27 -20.32
N ALA A 211 15.33 5.82 -20.46
CA ALA A 211 14.83 6.40 -21.71
C ALA A 211 15.12 7.91 -21.80
N ALA A 212 15.16 8.61 -20.68
CA ALA A 212 15.57 10.01 -20.54
C ALA A 212 16.03 10.22 -19.06
N PRO A 213 16.73 11.31 -18.73
CA PRO A 213 17.25 11.55 -17.38
C PRO A 213 16.20 11.35 -16.27
N GLY A 214 16.39 10.30 -15.45
CA GLY A 214 15.48 9.87 -14.39
C GLY A 214 14.16 9.24 -14.87
N MET A 215 14.01 8.98 -16.17
CA MET A 215 12.83 8.36 -16.77
C MET A 215 13.15 6.92 -17.18
N MET A 216 12.79 5.99 -16.30
CA MET A 216 13.07 4.58 -16.51
C MET A 216 11.94 3.87 -17.23
N ASN A 217 12.25 3.19 -18.32
CA ASN A 217 11.37 2.24 -19.00
C ASN A 217 11.84 0.81 -18.72
N SER A 218 11.14 -0.19 -19.21
CA SER A 218 11.45 -1.60 -19.05
C SER A 218 12.01 -2.20 -20.33
N SER A 219 13.01 -3.06 -20.23
CA SER A 219 13.28 -4.05 -21.27
C SER A 219 12.04 -4.91 -21.54
N PRO A 220 11.99 -5.67 -22.64
CA PRO A 220 10.92 -6.64 -22.87
C PRO A 220 10.75 -7.57 -21.67
N VAL A 221 9.51 -7.74 -21.22
CA VAL A 221 9.18 -8.59 -20.08
C VAL A 221 9.14 -10.05 -20.51
N LYS A 222 9.80 -10.93 -19.76
CA LYS A 222 9.76 -12.38 -19.99
C LYS A 222 8.47 -12.95 -19.39
N LEU A 223 7.57 -13.47 -20.22
CA LEU A 223 6.31 -14.11 -19.78
C LEU A 223 6.41 -15.65 -19.73
N ASN A 224 7.53 -16.23 -20.08
CA ASN A 224 7.79 -17.66 -20.08
C ASN A 224 8.61 -18.16 -18.87
N CYS A 225 8.72 -17.35 -17.80
CA CYS A 225 9.39 -17.77 -16.59
C CYS A 225 8.57 -18.85 -15.88
N THR A 226 9.26 -19.96 -15.54
CA THR A 226 8.67 -21.12 -14.83
C THR A 226 9.27 -21.33 -13.45
N ALA A 227 10.20 -20.44 -13.02
CA ALA A 227 10.79 -20.51 -11.70
C ALA A 227 9.71 -20.31 -10.61
N ASP A 228 9.79 -21.07 -9.53
CA ASP A 228 8.83 -20.95 -8.41
C ASP A 228 8.83 -19.56 -7.79
N ARG A 229 9.95 -18.84 -7.92
CA ARG A 229 10.13 -17.47 -7.40
C ARG A 229 10.91 -16.63 -8.39
N PHE A 230 10.39 -15.45 -8.70
CA PHE A 230 11.10 -14.50 -9.56
C PHE A 230 10.75 -13.06 -9.21
N LEU A 231 11.52 -12.14 -9.76
CA LEU A 231 11.39 -10.70 -9.52
C LEU A 231 10.90 -9.99 -10.78
N PHE A 232 9.98 -9.06 -10.56
CA PHE A 232 9.56 -8.08 -11.55
C PHE A 232 10.02 -6.70 -11.10
N GLU A 233 10.94 -6.08 -11.85
CA GLU A 233 11.49 -4.77 -11.51
C GLU A 233 10.60 -3.65 -12.01
N VAL A 234 10.36 -2.65 -11.14
CA VAL A 234 9.57 -1.46 -11.46
C VAL A 234 10.32 -0.19 -11.01
N PRO A 235 10.12 0.96 -11.65
CA PRO A 235 10.70 2.20 -11.19
C PRO A 235 10.17 2.58 -9.80
N TYR A 236 11.07 2.93 -8.89
CA TYR A 236 10.67 3.44 -7.58
C TYR A 236 9.96 4.80 -7.69
N ASN A 237 10.29 5.58 -8.71
CA ASN A 237 9.74 6.91 -8.95
C ASN A 237 8.56 6.94 -9.96
N LEU A 238 7.78 5.88 -10.07
CA LEU A 238 6.59 5.82 -10.94
C LEU A 238 5.66 7.04 -10.80
N PRO A 239 5.37 7.58 -9.60
CA PRO A 239 4.56 8.80 -9.47
C PRO A 239 5.18 10.02 -10.13
N GLU A 240 6.52 10.13 -10.13
CA GLU A 240 7.24 11.22 -10.82
C GLU A 240 7.19 11.05 -12.35
N ILE A 241 7.36 9.80 -12.82
CA ILE A 241 7.20 9.45 -14.24
C ILE A 241 5.80 9.84 -14.71
N LYS A 242 4.75 9.47 -13.95
CA LYS A 242 3.36 9.86 -14.26
C LYS A 242 3.18 11.39 -14.41
N ASN A 243 3.78 12.16 -13.51
CA ASN A 243 3.67 13.62 -13.53
C ASN A 243 4.42 14.26 -14.70
N ARG A 244 5.48 13.62 -15.21
CA ARG A 244 6.33 14.15 -16.29
C ARG A 244 5.92 13.64 -17.66
N ASP A 245 5.49 12.39 -17.76
CA ASP A 245 5.15 11.71 -19.01
C ASP A 245 4.03 10.69 -18.76
N LEU A 246 2.80 11.09 -19.06
CA LEU A 246 1.62 10.25 -18.92
C LEU A 246 1.64 9.06 -19.89
N GLY A 247 2.22 9.22 -21.09
CA GLY A 247 2.37 8.14 -22.07
C GLY A 247 3.24 7.02 -21.52
N MET A 248 4.40 7.34 -20.96
CA MET A 248 5.27 6.36 -20.31
C MET A 248 4.61 5.71 -19.10
N ALA A 249 3.83 6.47 -18.32
CA ALA A 249 3.08 5.90 -17.20
C ALA A 249 2.00 4.91 -17.66
N LEU A 250 1.30 5.19 -18.76
CA LEU A 250 0.35 4.24 -19.39
C LEU A 250 1.06 2.99 -19.90
N GLU A 251 2.24 3.11 -20.48
CA GLU A 251 3.05 1.95 -20.88
C GLU A 251 3.40 1.08 -19.67
N TRP A 252 3.82 1.70 -18.55
CA TRP A 252 4.10 0.98 -17.32
C TRP A 252 2.88 0.26 -16.76
N GLN A 253 1.72 0.92 -16.75
CA GLN A 253 0.47 0.30 -16.33
C GLN A 253 0.11 -0.89 -17.23
N GLY A 254 0.27 -0.76 -18.55
CA GLY A 254 0.08 -1.85 -19.50
C GLY A 254 1.00 -3.04 -19.24
N LYS A 255 2.29 -2.80 -18.94
CA LYS A 255 3.24 -3.86 -18.56
C LYS A 255 2.85 -4.54 -17.26
N MET A 256 2.41 -3.78 -16.26
CA MET A 256 1.91 -4.35 -14.99
C MET A 256 0.69 -5.24 -15.20
N ARG A 257 -0.32 -4.79 -15.97
CA ARG A 257 -1.47 -5.60 -16.37
C ARG A 257 -1.03 -6.91 -17.01
N GLN A 258 -0.12 -6.81 -17.99
CA GLN A 258 0.40 -7.98 -18.71
C GLN A 258 1.07 -8.98 -17.78
N VAL A 259 1.99 -8.52 -16.90
CA VAL A 259 2.73 -9.38 -15.97
C VAL A 259 1.81 -10.03 -14.95
N PHE A 260 1.06 -9.22 -14.21
CA PHE A 260 0.28 -9.74 -13.09
C PHE A 260 -0.86 -10.64 -13.55
N ARG A 261 -1.61 -10.25 -14.58
CA ARG A 261 -2.68 -11.11 -15.11
C ARG A 261 -2.16 -12.41 -15.69
N HIS A 262 -0.99 -12.37 -16.36
CA HIS A 262 -0.38 -13.59 -16.93
C HIS A 262 0.03 -14.56 -15.82
N TYR A 263 0.77 -14.09 -14.83
CA TYR A 263 1.31 -14.96 -13.81
C TYR A 263 0.28 -15.36 -12.75
N PHE A 264 -0.65 -14.48 -12.38
CA PHE A 264 -1.73 -14.82 -11.46
C PHE A 264 -2.62 -15.94 -12.00
N LYS A 265 -2.95 -15.92 -13.30
CA LYS A 265 -3.67 -17.03 -13.96
C LYS A 265 -2.90 -18.35 -13.98
N ARG A 266 -1.58 -18.33 -13.75
CA ARG A 266 -0.69 -19.49 -13.68
C ARG A 266 -0.40 -19.95 -12.27
N GLY A 267 -1.14 -19.43 -11.28
CA GLY A 267 -1.03 -19.81 -9.88
C GLY A 267 0.10 -19.11 -9.13
N TYR A 268 0.60 -17.95 -9.62
CA TYR A 268 1.52 -17.11 -8.85
C TYR A 268 0.76 -16.06 -8.06
N ALA A 269 1.40 -15.58 -6.99
CA ALA A 269 0.97 -14.42 -6.22
C ALA A 269 2.14 -13.44 -6.01
N ALA A 270 1.85 -12.16 -5.89
CA ALA A 270 2.82 -11.19 -5.40
C ALA A 270 2.80 -11.24 -3.87
N THR A 271 3.91 -11.68 -3.27
CA THR A 271 4.02 -11.99 -1.84
C THR A 271 4.92 -11.03 -1.07
N ASP A 272 5.71 -10.23 -1.80
CA ASP A 272 6.60 -9.25 -1.19
C ASP A 272 6.89 -8.09 -2.16
N PHE A 273 7.36 -6.98 -1.62
CA PHE A 273 7.86 -5.85 -2.39
C PHE A 273 9.15 -5.35 -1.77
N TRP A 274 10.20 -5.32 -2.56
CA TRP A 274 11.53 -4.95 -2.11
C TRP A 274 11.92 -3.58 -2.63
N VAL A 275 12.55 -2.80 -1.77
CA VAL A 275 13.21 -1.55 -2.14
C VAL A 275 14.63 -1.62 -1.63
N ALA A 276 15.58 -1.39 -2.52
CA ALA A 276 16.99 -1.37 -2.17
C ALA A 276 17.72 -0.25 -2.91
N GLU A 277 18.74 0.28 -2.26
CA GLU A 277 19.66 1.22 -2.87
C GLU A 277 20.83 0.44 -3.51
N GLN A 278 21.07 0.69 -4.78
CA GLN A 278 22.20 0.16 -5.52
C GLN A 278 22.83 1.28 -6.35
N ASP A 279 24.14 1.51 -6.15
CA ASP A 279 24.94 2.49 -6.89
C ASP A 279 24.30 3.92 -6.88
N GLY A 280 23.72 4.32 -5.72
CA GLY A 280 23.06 5.62 -5.50
C GLY A 280 21.64 5.71 -6.05
N HIS A 281 21.10 4.64 -6.61
CA HIS A 281 19.73 4.60 -7.16
C HIS A 281 18.84 3.64 -6.37
N LEU A 282 17.57 4.06 -6.16
CA LEU A 282 16.56 3.18 -5.57
C LEU A 282 16.00 2.26 -6.66
N ARG A 283 16.09 0.96 -6.39
CA ARG A 283 15.48 -0.09 -7.20
C ARG A 283 14.32 -0.73 -6.45
N ALA A 284 13.27 -1.10 -7.16
CA ALA A 284 12.07 -1.66 -6.57
C ALA A 284 11.63 -2.93 -7.34
N PHE A 285 11.18 -3.94 -6.58
CA PHE A 285 10.85 -5.25 -7.13
C PHE A 285 9.61 -5.84 -6.48
N TYR A 286 8.70 -6.33 -7.28
CA TYR A 286 7.69 -7.28 -6.84
C TYR A 286 8.31 -8.69 -6.82
N LEU A 287 8.14 -9.41 -5.71
CA LEU A 287 8.43 -10.85 -5.65
C LEU A 287 7.15 -11.60 -6.00
N LEU A 288 7.21 -12.40 -7.06
CA LEU A 288 6.14 -13.34 -7.43
C LEU A 288 6.57 -14.75 -7.04
N GLU A 289 5.66 -15.48 -6.39
CA GLU A 289 5.88 -16.85 -5.92
C GLU A 289 4.71 -17.73 -6.35
N LYS A 290 5.00 -18.97 -6.73
CA LYS A 290 3.98 -19.97 -7.04
C LYS A 290 3.31 -20.42 -5.75
N MET A 291 1.98 -20.36 -5.71
CA MET A 291 1.17 -20.74 -4.56
C MET A 291 0.81 -22.22 -4.58
#